data_36a7efe913b4039fdba574502caa80cf
#
_entry.id   36a7efe913b4039fdba574502caa80cf
#
_cell.length_a   1.000
_cell.length_b   1.000
_cell.length_c   1.000
_cell.angle_alpha   90.00
_cell.angle_beta   90.00
_cell.angle_gamma   90.00
#
_symmetry.space_group_name_H-M   'P 1'
#
loop_
_entity.id
_entity.type
_entity.pdbx_description
1 polymer ?
#
loop_
_entity_poly.entity_id
_entity_poly.type
_entity_poly.pdbx_seq_one_letter_code
_entity_poly.pdbx_strand_id
1 'polypeptide(L)'
;FAFLGGFYTVANLDSGMYADMAVNDKAAYACGGIFVAGMLYFVLALIIKLVGIKRVMRFLPPVVTGPIIICIGLSLAGSAINNASTNWVLAIIALGVIIIFNIWGKGLFKIIPILMGVIISYVVAFIMNAAGITNPDGSAILDFTSIASSAWVGIPKFQFMKFDITSILVMAPIAIATMMEHIGDMSAISATVERNFIADPGPVSYTHLTLP
;
A
#
# COMPACT_ATOMS: atom_id res chain seq x y z
N PHE A 1 -1.72 0.66 2.46
CA PHE A 1 -1.57 1.43 1.20
C PHE A 1 -2.80 1.28 0.32
N ALA A 2 -3.37 0.08 0.16
CA ALA A 2 -4.56 -0.19 -0.67
C ALA A 2 -5.78 0.65 -0.25
N PHE A 3 -5.96 0.91 1.04
CA PHE A 3 -7.07 1.75 1.55
C PHE A 3 -6.86 3.25 1.36
N LEU A 4 -5.68 3.70 0.92
CA LEU A 4 -5.37 5.12 0.77
C LEU A 4 -6.29 5.80 -0.26
N GLY A 5 -6.56 5.13 -1.39
CA GLY A 5 -7.49 5.62 -2.39
C GLY A 5 -8.91 5.80 -1.84
N GLY A 6 -9.42 4.79 -1.12
CA GLY A 6 -10.72 4.89 -0.46
C GLY A 6 -10.76 5.96 0.62
N PHE A 7 -9.69 6.09 1.40
CA PHE A 7 -9.56 7.15 2.40
C PHE A 7 -9.67 8.54 1.76
N TYR A 8 -8.92 8.81 0.69
CA TYR A 8 -9.00 10.08 -0.03
C TYR A 8 -10.36 10.29 -0.70
N THR A 9 -10.99 9.22 -1.19
CA THR A 9 -12.35 9.32 -1.75
C THR A 9 -13.33 9.83 -0.69
N VAL A 10 -13.31 9.27 0.52
CA VAL A 10 -14.20 9.72 1.61
C VAL A 10 -13.79 11.09 2.13
N ALA A 11 -12.48 11.34 2.29
CA ALA A 11 -11.97 12.62 2.80
C ALA A 11 -12.24 13.80 1.86
N ASN A 12 -12.40 13.56 0.56
CA ASN A 12 -12.70 14.59 -0.45
C ASN A 12 -14.15 14.53 -0.94
N LEU A 13 -15.02 13.80 -0.25
CA LEU A 13 -16.44 13.75 -0.62
C LEU A 13 -17.11 15.07 -0.27
N ASP A 14 -17.74 15.72 -1.26
CA ASP A 14 -18.44 17.00 -1.11
C ASP A 14 -19.93 16.86 -1.45
N SER A 15 -20.52 15.71 -1.12
CA SER A 15 -21.92 15.42 -1.37
C SER A 15 -22.64 14.89 -0.12
N GLY A 16 -23.93 15.15 -0.01
CA GLY A 16 -24.74 14.72 1.10
C GLY A 16 -24.28 15.31 2.44
N MET A 17 -24.16 14.47 3.46
CA MET A 17 -23.73 14.91 4.79
C MET A 17 -22.27 15.42 4.87
N TYR A 18 -21.47 15.17 3.84
CA TYR A 18 -20.05 15.56 3.82
C TYR A 18 -19.82 16.96 3.25
N ALA A 19 -20.81 17.61 2.61
CA ALA A 19 -20.64 18.87 1.88
C ALA A 19 -20.08 20.00 2.75
N ASP A 20 -20.55 20.11 4.01
CA ASP A 20 -20.16 21.18 4.93
C ASP A 20 -19.17 20.73 6.02
N MET A 21 -18.63 19.51 5.92
CA MET A 21 -17.73 18.96 6.94
C MET A 21 -16.27 19.38 6.69
N ALA A 22 -15.55 19.66 7.78
CA ALA A 22 -14.12 19.82 7.72
C ALA A 22 -13.42 18.50 7.32
N VAL A 23 -12.29 18.58 6.63
CA VAL A 23 -11.52 17.40 6.16
C VAL A 23 -11.18 16.45 7.31
N ASN A 24 -10.88 16.97 8.49
CA ASN A 24 -10.58 16.14 9.67
C ASN A 24 -11.80 15.33 10.13
N ASP A 25 -13.02 15.88 10.04
CA ASP A 25 -14.23 15.13 10.38
C ASP A 25 -14.53 14.05 9.33
N LYS A 26 -14.35 14.36 8.06
CA LYS A 26 -14.46 13.38 6.96
C LYS A 26 -13.46 12.23 7.15
N ALA A 27 -12.24 12.54 7.60
CA ALA A 27 -11.22 11.54 7.92
C ALA A 27 -11.66 10.58 9.04
N ALA A 28 -12.40 11.06 10.05
CA ALA A 28 -12.94 10.20 11.11
C ALA A 28 -13.95 9.16 10.56
N TYR A 29 -14.75 9.52 9.56
CA TYR A 29 -15.64 8.58 8.86
C TYR A 29 -14.87 7.61 7.96
N ALA A 30 -13.82 8.07 7.28
CA ALA A 30 -12.93 7.19 6.52
C ALA A 30 -12.28 6.14 7.44
N CYS A 31 -11.82 6.53 8.63
CA CYS A 31 -11.30 5.60 9.63
C CYS A 31 -12.35 4.58 10.09
N GLY A 32 -13.61 5.00 10.26
CA GLY A 32 -14.73 4.10 10.56
C GLY A 32 -14.95 3.05 9.46
N GLY A 33 -14.89 3.46 8.20
CA GLY A 33 -14.96 2.55 7.05
C GLY A 33 -13.80 1.53 7.04
N ILE A 34 -12.58 1.98 7.33
CA ILE A 34 -11.39 1.09 7.45
C ILE A 34 -11.55 0.12 8.61
N PHE A 35 -12.11 0.55 9.75
CA PHE A 35 -12.38 -0.35 10.87
C PHE A 35 -13.34 -1.46 10.47
N VAL A 36 -14.45 -1.14 9.78
CA VAL A 36 -15.39 -2.14 9.26
C VAL A 36 -14.71 -3.06 8.25
N ALA A 37 -13.85 -2.52 7.38
CA ALA A 37 -13.02 -3.33 6.48
C ALA A 37 -12.16 -4.34 7.26
N GLY A 38 -11.53 -3.92 8.37
CA GLY A 38 -10.81 -4.82 9.27
C GLY A 38 -11.69 -5.91 9.88
N MET A 39 -12.93 -5.58 10.24
CA MET A 39 -13.90 -6.59 10.72
C MET A 39 -14.26 -7.61 9.63
N LEU A 40 -14.31 -7.22 8.36
CA LEU A 40 -14.50 -8.16 7.25
C LEU A 40 -13.35 -9.18 7.15
N TYR A 41 -12.11 -8.77 7.42
CA TYR A 41 -10.98 -9.71 7.52
C TYR A 41 -11.18 -10.73 8.64
N PHE A 42 -11.67 -10.27 9.79
CA PHE A 42 -11.98 -11.17 10.90
C PHE A 42 -13.08 -12.17 10.52
N VAL A 43 -14.13 -11.72 9.84
CA VAL A 43 -15.20 -12.58 9.32
C VAL A 43 -14.63 -13.60 8.34
N LEU A 44 -13.77 -13.19 7.41
CA LEU A 44 -13.11 -14.10 6.48
C LEU A 44 -12.27 -15.15 7.22
N ALA A 45 -11.49 -14.74 8.21
CA ALA A 45 -10.70 -15.65 9.04
C ALA A 45 -11.57 -16.68 9.76
N LEU A 46 -12.71 -16.25 10.27
CA LEU A 46 -13.69 -17.14 10.90
C LEU A 46 -14.30 -18.12 9.90
N ILE A 47 -14.64 -17.66 8.70
CA ILE A 47 -15.13 -18.51 7.61
C ILE A 47 -14.09 -19.56 7.23
N ILE A 48 -12.82 -19.16 7.06
CA ILE A 48 -11.72 -20.08 6.76
C ILE A 48 -11.58 -21.14 7.88
N LYS A 49 -11.68 -20.72 9.14
CA LYS A 49 -11.58 -21.63 10.28
C LYS A 49 -12.74 -22.64 10.33
N LEU A 50 -13.96 -22.22 10.02
CA LEU A 50 -15.16 -23.08 10.09
C LEU A 50 -15.32 -23.97 8.85
N VAL A 51 -15.10 -23.43 7.67
CA VAL A 51 -15.38 -24.08 6.39
C VAL A 51 -14.16 -24.80 5.84
N GLY A 52 -12.98 -24.37 6.23
CA GLY A 52 -11.69 -24.89 5.77
C GLY A 52 -11.19 -24.19 4.50
N ILE A 53 -9.87 -24.03 4.44
CA ILE A 53 -9.18 -23.31 3.37
C ILE A 53 -9.47 -23.90 1.97
N LYS A 54 -9.57 -25.23 1.84
CA LYS A 54 -9.81 -25.89 0.55
C LYS A 54 -11.12 -25.48 -0.11
N ARG A 55 -12.18 -25.24 0.70
CA ARG A 55 -13.48 -24.79 0.17
C ARG A 55 -13.43 -23.33 -0.22
N VAL A 56 -12.79 -22.49 0.60
CA VAL A 56 -12.61 -21.06 0.30
C VAL A 56 -11.82 -20.87 -0.98
N MET A 57 -10.70 -21.59 -1.17
CA MET A 57 -9.89 -21.55 -2.39
C MET A 57 -10.63 -22.05 -3.66
N ARG A 58 -11.72 -22.79 -3.51
CA ARG A 58 -12.58 -23.15 -4.64
C ARG A 58 -13.38 -21.95 -5.16
N PHE A 59 -13.75 -21.00 -4.29
CA PHE A 59 -14.42 -19.76 -4.66
C PHE A 59 -13.44 -18.68 -5.13
N LEU A 60 -12.16 -18.79 -4.74
CA LEU A 60 -11.08 -17.85 -5.06
C LEU A 60 -9.97 -18.54 -5.87
N PRO A 61 -10.28 -19.07 -7.07
CA PRO A 61 -9.28 -19.73 -7.88
C PRO A 61 -8.25 -18.71 -8.41
N PRO A 62 -7.01 -19.14 -8.75
CA PRO A 62 -5.96 -18.26 -9.30
C PRO A 62 -6.38 -17.48 -10.55
N VAL A 63 -7.34 -18.01 -11.32
CA VAL A 63 -7.94 -17.33 -12.49
C VAL A 63 -8.66 -16.02 -12.08
N VAL A 64 -9.17 -15.92 -10.86
CA VAL A 64 -9.83 -14.70 -10.36
C VAL A 64 -8.81 -13.76 -9.68
N THR A 65 -7.90 -14.32 -8.88
CA THR A 65 -6.92 -13.51 -8.14
C THR A 65 -5.90 -12.84 -9.06
N GLY A 66 -5.47 -13.51 -10.13
CA GLY A 66 -4.53 -12.95 -11.11
C GLY A 66 -5.02 -11.64 -11.75
N PRO A 67 -6.19 -11.62 -12.40
CA PRO A 67 -6.76 -10.39 -12.95
C PRO A 67 -6.97 -9.28 -11.92
N ILE A 68 -7.35 -9.61 -10.68
CA ILE A 68 -7.51 -8.61 -9.61
C ILE A 68 -6.18 -7.92 -9.31
N ILE A 69 -5.09 -8.68 -9.16
CA ILE A 69 -3.75 -8.13 -8.94
C ILE A 69 -3.32 -7.23 -10.10
N ILE A 70 -3.58 -7.64 -11.34
CA ILE A 70 -3.31 -6.83 -12.54
C ILE A 70 -4.11 -5.52 -12.48
N CYS A 71 -5.39 -5.55 -12.16
CA CYS A 71 -6.22 -4.36 -12.04
C CYS A 71 -5.73 -3.42 -10.93
N ILE A 72 -5.29 -3.95 -9.78
CA ILE A 72 -4.68 -3.15 -8.71
C ILE A 72 -3.40 -2.47 -9.21
N GLY A 73 -2.52 -3.20 -9.88
CA GLY A 73 -1.29 -2.65 -10.46
C GLY A 73 -1.56 -1.55 -11.48
N LEU A 74 -2.52 -1.75 -12.38
CA LEU A 74 -2.93 -0.74 -13.37
C LEU A 74 -3.57 0.49 -12.72
N SER A 75 -4.36 0.30 -11.68
CA SER A 75 -4.95 1.39 -10.89
C SER A 75 -3.89 2.27 -10.22
N LEU A 76 -2.79 1.69 -9.75
CA LEU A 76 -1.67 2.41 -9.15
C LEU A 76 -0.71 3.03 -10.16
N ALA A 77 -0.77 2.63 -11.43
CA ALA A 77 0.13 3.12 -12.48
C ALA A 77 0.01 4.64 -12.68
N GLY A 78 -1.19 5.19 -12.62
CA GLY A 78 -1.41 6.64 -12.69
C GLY A 78 -0.68 7.41 -11.59
N SER A 79 -0.74 6.92 -10.35
CA SER A 79 -0.02 7.51 -9.23
C SER A 79 1.49 7.39 -9.39
N ALA A 80 1.98 6.26 -9.90
CA ALA A 80 3.40 6.07 -10.17
C ALA A 80 3.92 7.05 -11.23
N ILE A 81 3.16 7.25 -12.31
CA ILE A 81 3.51 8.21 -13.38
C ILE A 81 3.51 9.65 -12.83
N ASN A 82 2.50 10.03 -12.06
CA ASN A 82 2.43 11.35 -11.45
C ASN A 82 3.62 11.62 -10.52
N ASN A 83 4.01 10.64 -9.71
CA ASN A 83 5.18 10.77 -8.84
C ASN A 83 6.48 10.81 -9.65
N ALA A 84 6.62 9.99 -10.70
CA ALA A 84 7.78 10.00 -11.57
C ALA A 84 7.93 11.30 -12.37
N SER A 85 6.82 11.93 -12.76
CA SER A 85 6.82 13.17 -13.54
C SER A 85 7.42 14.37 -12.79
N THR A 86 7.49 14.32 -11.47
CA THR A 86 8.17 15.33 -10.67
C THR A 86 9.66 15.43 -11.03
N ASN A 87 10.32 14.27 -11.24
CA ASN A 87 11.70 14.21 -11.70
C ASN A 87 11.99 12.87 -12.39
N TRP A 88 11.87 12.84 -13.72
CA TRP A 88 12.08 11.64 -14.51
C TRP A 88 13.50 11.05 -14.39
N VAL A 89 14.51 11.89 -14.19
CA VAL A 89 15.90 11.43 -14.05
C VAL A 89 16.02 10.57 -12.78
N LEU A 90 15.51 11.03 -11.66
CA LEU A 90 15.52 10.28 -10.41
C LEU A 90 14.66 9.02 -10.49
N ALA A 91 13.51 9.09 -11.16
CA ALA A 91 12.65 7.94 -11.36
C ALA A 91 13.33 6.82 -12.17
N ILE A 92 14.02 7.18 -13.26
CA ILE A 92 14.78 6.22 -14.09
C ILE A 92 15.96 5.63 -13.31
N ILE A 93 16.66 6.45 -12.53
CA ILE A 93 17.77 5.97 -11.69
C ILE A 93 17.26 4.98 -10.66
N ALA A 94 16.17 5.31 -9.93
CA ALA A 94 15.56 4.42 -8.96
C ALA A 94 15.16 3.08 -9.58
N LEU A 95 14.47 3.12 -10.72
CA LEU A 95 14.06 1.92 -11.46
C LEU A 95 15.26 1.10 -11.94
N GLY A 96 16.27 1.75 -12.52
CA GLY A 96 17.49 1.11 -12.98
C GLY A 96 18.23 0.39 -11.84
N VAL A 97 18.35 1.03 -10.69
CA VAL A 97 18.97 0.44 -9.50
C VAL A 97 18.18 -0.78 -9.02
N ILE A 98 16.85 -0.70 -8.95
CA ILE A 98 16.00 -1.83 -8.56
C ILE A 98 16.21 -3.01 -9.51
N ILE A 99 16.24 -2.78 -10.81
CA ILE A 99 16.47 -3.82 -11.82
C ILE A 99 17.87 -4.44 -11.66
N ILE A 100 18.90 -3.63 -11.48
CA ILE A 100 20.28 -4.09 -11.31
C ILE A 100 20.39 -5.00 -10.07
N PHE A 101 19.86 -4.57 -8.92
CA PHE A 101 19.93 -5.37 -7.71
C PHE A 101 19.04 -6.62 -7.76
N ASN A 102 17.94 -6.58 -8.51
CA ASN A 102 17.08 -7.74 -8.70
C ASN A 102 17.78 -8.83 -9.55
N ILE A 103 18.48 -8.43 -10.62
CA ILE A 103 19.12 -9.37 -11.56
C ILE A 103 20.49 -9.82 -11.05
N TRP A 104 21.36 -8.89 -10.65
CA TRP A 104 22.75 -9.16 -10.28
C TRP A 104 23.02 -9.13 -8.77
N GLY A 105 22.03 -8.74 -7.95
CA GLY A 105 22.17 -8.72 -6.51
C GLY A 105 22.51 -10.09 -5.95
N LYS A 106 23.37 -10.14 -4.93
CA LYS A 106 23.72 -11.35 -4.20
C LYS A 106 23.44 -11.19 -2.70
N GLY A 107 23.07 -12.29 -2.05
CA GLY A 107 22.78 -12.27 -0.62
C GLY A 107 21.67 -11.31 -0.26
N LEU A 108 21.88 -10.47 0.75
CA LEU A 108 20.91 -9.52 1.28
C LEU A 108 20.40 -8.52 0.23
N PHE A 109 21.29 -8.06 -0.67
CA PHE A 109 20.92 -7.06 -1.69
C PHE A 109 19.89 -7.59 -2.71
N LYS A 110 19.84 -8.88 -2.94
CA LYS A 110 18.80 -9.51 -3.77
C LYS A 110 17.44 -9.54 -3.09
N ILE A 111 17.41 -9.52 -1.76
CA ILE A 111 16.18 -9.57 -0.97
C ILE A 111 15.54 -8.18 -0.84
N ILE A 112 16.36 -7.12 -0.84
CA ILE A 112 15.91 -5.74 -0.60
C ILE A 112 16.20 -4.78 -1.78
N PRO A 113 15.90 -5.13 -3.04
CA PRO A 113 16.25 -4.31 -4.21
C PRO A 113 15.50 -2.96 -4.20
N ILE A 114 14.26 -2.93 -3.70
CA ILE A 114 13.46 -1.70 -3.61
C ILE A 114 14.09 -0.72 -2.63
N LEU A 115 14.53 -1.19 -1.46
CA LEU A 115 15.20 -0.35 -0.48
C LEU A 115 16.50 0.24 -1.04
N MET A 116 17.28 -0.55 -1.79
CA MET A 116 18.49 -0.05 -2.47
C MET A 116 18.16 1.01 -3.50
N GLY A 117 17.07 0.83 -4.26
CA GLY A 117 16.56 1.84 -5.19
C GLY A 117 16.25 3.16 -4.48
N VAL A 118 15.54 3.11 -3.37
CA VAL A 118 15.19 4.30 -2.58
C VAL A 118 16.46 4.98 -2.02
N ILE A 119 17.37 4.24 -1.41
CA ILE A 119 18.59 4.81 -0.80
C ILE A 119 19.47 5.47 -1.87
N ILE A 120 19.74 4.77 -2.98
CA ILE A 120 20.65 5.29 -4.02
C ILE A 120 20.01 6.49 -4.73
N SER A 121 18.73 6.43 -5.08
CA SER A 121 18.05 7.57 -5.70
C SER A 121 18.00 8.79 -4.75
N TYR A 122 17.84 8.57 -3.44
CA TYR A 122 17.89 9.64 -2.46
C TYR A 122 19.28 10.28 -2.34
N VAL A 123 20.35 9.46 -2.37
CA VAL A 123 21.73 9.98 -2.40
C VAL A 123 21.98 10.80 -3.66
N VAL A 124 21.52 10.34 -4.82
CA VAL A 124 21.62 11.10 -6.07
C VAL A 124 20.82 12.40 -5.98
N ALA A 125 19.61 12.36 -5.46
CA ALA A 125 18.78 13.55 -5.24
C ALA A 125 19.48 14.57 -4.31
N PHE A 126 20.15 14.09 -3.26
CA PHE A 126 20.93 14.94 -2.37
C PHE A 126 22.10 15.61 -3.07
N ILE A 127 22.86 14.86 -3.90
CA ILE A 127 23.98 15.40 -4.70
C ILE A 127 23.47 16.43 -5.72
N MET A 128 22.38 16.14 -6.42
CA MET A 128 21.78 17.08 -7.38
C MET A 128 21.31 18.36 -6.69
N ASN A 129 20.67 18.24 -5.52
CA ASN A 129 20.23 19.40 -4.75
C ASN A 129 21.42 20.24 -4.23
N ALA A 130 22.50 19.59 -3.79
CA ALA A 130 23.74 20.28 -3.38
C ALA A 130 24.46 20.98 -4.57
N ALA A 131 24.31 20.44 -5.78
CA ALA A 131 24.81 21.05 -7.00
C ALA A 131 23.92 22.20 -7.53
N GLY A 132 22.83 22.53 -6.83
CA GLY A 132 21.91 23.59 -7.23
C GLY A 132 20.98 23.22 -8.38
N ILE A 133 20.86 21.94 -8.71
CA ILE A 133 19.92 21.45 -9.73
C ILE A 133 18.53 21.44 -9.12
N THR A 134 17.55 21.94 -9.84
CA THR A 134 16.14 21.99 -9.43
C THR A 134 15.30 21.00 -10.26
N ASN A 135 14.10 20.72 -9.81
CA ASN A 135 13.10 20.00 -10.57
C ASN A 135 12.69 20.82 -11.81
N PRO A 136 12.06 20.19 -12.83
CA PRO A 136 11.59 20.89 -14.03
C PRO A 136 10.61 22.04 -13.76
N ASP A 137 9.91 22.02 -12.64
CA ASP A 137 9.00 23.09 -12.16
C ASP A 137 9.72 24.21 -11.38
N GLY A 138 11.04 24.15 -11.26
CA GLY A 138 11.86 25.12 -10.51
C GLY A 138 11.90 24.90 -9.01
N SER A 139 11.20 23.92 -8.47
CA SER A 139 11.24 23.58 -7.05
C SER A 139 12.55 22.88 -6.67
N ALA A 140 12.95 23.00 -5.39
CA ALA A 140 14.08 22.23 -4.87
C ALA A 140 13.79 20.73 -4.95
N ILE A 141 14.79 19.91 -5.28
CA ILE A 141 14.66 18.46 -5.34
C ILE A 141 14.38 17.89 -3.96
N LEU A 142 15.09 18.43 -2.94
CA LEU A 142 14.87 18.09 -1.53
C LEU A 142 14.59 19.37 -0.76
N ASP A 143 13.41 19.43 -0.14
CA ASP A 143 13.01 20.52 0.75
C ASP A 143 13.04 20.03 2.20
N PHE A 144 13.97 20.55 2.97
CA PHE A 144 14.13 20.27 4.40
C PHE A 144 13.42 21.28 5.29
N THR A 145 12.77 22.29 4.75
CA THR A 145 12.11 23.35 5.53
C THR A 145 10.99 22.77 6.40
N SER A 146 10.24 21.82 5.85
CA SER A 146 9.18 21.12 6.59
C SER A 146 9.74 20.33 7.79
N ILE A 147 10.92 19.72 7.64
CA ILE A 147 11.58 18.99 8.73
C ILE A 147 12.11 19.97 9.78
N ALA A 148 12.74 21.07 9.34
CA ALA A 148 13.28 22.08 10.25
C ALA A 148 12.20 22.80 11.06
N SER A 149 11.01 22.97 10.49
CA SER A 149 9.85 23.60 11.15
C SER A 149 9.01 22.63 11.98
N SER A 150 9.24 21.33 11.85
CA SER A 150 8.47 20.31 12.56
C SER A 150 8.94 20.18 14.02
N ALA A 151 7.99 19.93 14.93
CA ALA A 151 8.33 19.62 16.30
C ALA A 151 9.05 18.26 16.40
N TRP A 152 10.12 18.19 17.17
CA TRP A 152 10.89 16.95 17.40
C TRP A 152 10.05 15.85 18.03
N VAL A 153 9.06 16.22 18.83
CA VAL A 153 8.10 15.31 19.46
C VAL A 153 6.73 15.90 19.27
N GLY A 154 5.84 15.14 18.65
CA GLY A 154 4.45 15.50 18.47
C GLY A 154 3.53 14.39 18.95
N ILE A 155 2.48 14.74 19.67
CA ILE A 155 1.43 13.77 20.04
C ILE A 155 0.46 13.69 18.85
N PRO A 156 0.19 12.48 18.33
CA PRO A 156 -0.81 12.30 17.28
C PRO A 156 -2.17 12.82 17.75
N LYS A 157 -2.88 13.51 16.85
CA LYS A 157 -4.26 13.92 17.13
C LYS A 157 -5.16 12.70 16.99
N PHE A 158 -5.42 12.02 18.10
CA PHE A 158 -6.37 10.90 18.13
C PHE A 158 -7.78 11.42 17.91
N GLN A 159 -8.46 10.84 16.95
CA GLN A 159 -9.88 11.08 16.70
C GLN A 159 -10.64 9.76 16.88
N PHE A 160 -11.81 9.83 17.53
CA PHE A 160 -12.69 8.69 17.54
C PHE A 160 -13.29 8.48 16.15
N MET A 161 -13.29 7.21 15.69
CA MET A 161 -13.89 6.83 14.43
C MET A 161 -15.40 7.09 14.46
N LYS A 162 -15.93 7.60 13.38
CA LYS A 162 -17.36 7.79 13.13
C LYS A 162 -17.78 6.80 12.04
N PHE A 163 -18.99 6.30 12.13
CA PHE A 163 -19.51 5.33 11.17
C PHE A 163 -20.58 5.96 10.30
N ASP A 164 -20.46 5.71 8.99
CA ASP A 164 -21.46 6.06 8.00
C ASP A 164 -21.51 5.00 6.91
N ILE A 165 -22.69 4.78 6.36
CA ILE A 165 -22.94 3.78 5.33
C ILE A 165 -22.14 4.06 4.06
N THR A 166 -21.95 5.34 3.70
CA THR A 166 -21.19 5.74 2.49
C THR A 166 -19.72 5.34 2.62
N SER A 167 -19.08 5.64 3.76
CA SER A 167 -17.69 5.28 4.00
C SER A 167 -17.51 3.76 4.04
N ILE A 168 -18.46 3.02 4.59
CA ILE A 168 -18.46 1.55 4.61
C ILE A 168 -18.58 0.99 3.19
N LEU A 169 -19.50 1.51 2.38
CA LEU A 169 -19.68 1.06 0.99
C LEU A 169 -18.48 1.36 0.10
N VAL A 170 -17.72 2.42 0.37
CA VAL A 170 -16.46 2.71 -0.33
C VAL A 170 -15.36 1.75 0.11
N MET A 171 -15.25 1.45 1.41
CA MET A 171 -14.14 0.65 1.95
C MET A 171 -14.35 -0.87 1.83
N ALA A 172 -15.59 -1.36 1.87
CA ALA A 172 -15.87 -2.80 1.83
C ALA A 172 -15.41 -3.49 0.54
N PRO A 173 -15.62 -2.95 -0.69
CA PRO A 173 -15.08 -3.55 -1.90
C PRO A 173 -13.55 -3.60 -1.91
N ILE A 174 -12.89 -2.55 -1.37
CA ILE A 174 -11.42 -2.50 -1.26
C ILE A 174 -10.93 -3.60 -0.32
N ALA A 175 -11.62 -3.84 0.80
CA ALA A 175 -11.29 -4.93 1.71
C ALA A 175 -11.36 -6.30 1.02
N ILE A 176 -12.39 -6.55 0.22
CA ILE A 176 -12.51 -7.80 -0.54
C ILE A 176 -11.37 -7.93 -1.55
N ALA A 177 -11.03 -6.86 -2.26
CA ALA A 177 -9.92 -6.87 -3.22
C ALA A 177 -8.57 -7.17 -2.53
N THR A 178 -8.29 -6.52 -1.40
CA THR A 178 -7.04 -6.76 -0.65
C THR A 178 -6.98 -8.14 0.01
N MET A 179 -8.12 -8.72 0.40
CA MET A 179 -8.17 -10.12 0.83
C MET A 179 -7.76 -11.07 -0.29
N MET A 180 -8.22 -10.81 -1.52
CA MET A 180 -7.86 -11.61 -2.69
C MET A 180 -6.39 -11.43 -3.07
N GLU A 181 -5.87 -10.20 -3.00
CA GLU A 181 -4.45 -9.88 -3.17
C GLU A 181 -3.59 -10.69 -2.19
N HIS A 182 -3.93 -10.68 -0.91
CA HIS A 182 -3.20 -11.44 0.13
C HIS A 182 -3.14 -12.95 -0.17
N ILE A 183 -4.26 -13.53 -0.59
CA ILE A 183 -4.31 -14.95 -0.97
C ILE A 183 -3.46 -15.20 -2.23
N GLY A 184 -3.49 -14.28 -3.19
CA GLY A 184 -2.68 -14.34 -4.41
C GLY A 184 -1.19 -14.30 -4.12
N ASP A 185 -0.76 -13.37 -3.28
CA ASP A 185 0.64 -13.22 -2.86
C ASP A 185 1.16 -14.48 -2.15
N MET A 186 0.36 -15.02 -1.24
CA MET A 186 0.72 -16.26 -0.55
C MET A 186 0.80 -17.45 -1.50
N SER A 187 -0.07 -17.49 -2.51
CA SER A 187 -0.03 -18.53 -3.54
C SER A 187 1.26 -18.42 -4.37
N ALA A 188 1.64 -17.20 -4.75
CA ALA A 188 2.86 -16.93 -5.50
C ALA A 188 4.12 -17.30 -4.70
N ILE A 189 4.18 -16.89 -3.43
CA ILE A 189 5.28 -17.24 -2.52
C ILE A 189 5.34 -18.76 -2.30
N SER A 190 4.20 -19.40 -2.09
CA SER A 190 4.11 -20.86 -1.92
C SER A 190 4.66 -21.61 -3.14
N ALA A 191 4.36 -21.14 -4.34
CA ALA A 191 4.87 -21.71 -5.58
C ALA A 191 6.39 -21.50 -5.73
N THR A 192 6.90 -20.35 -5.31
CA THR A 192 8.33 -20.00 -5.42
C THR A 192 9.19 -20.80 -4.44
N VAL A 193 8.68 -21.07 -3.24
CA VAL A 193 9.41 -21.77 -2.15
C VAL A 193 9.09 -23.27 -2.14
N GLU A 194 8.20 -23.73 -3.02
CA GLU A 194 7.71 -25.11 -3.09
C GLU A 194 7.13 -25.62 -1.76
N ARG A 195 6.59 -24.71 -0.95
CA ARG A 195 5.95 -25.00 0.34
C ARG A 195 4.56 -24.38 0.42
N ASN A 196 3.58 -25.15 0.86
CA ASN A 196 2.19 -24.69 0.90
C ASN A 196 1.91 -23.83 2.15
N PHE A 197 2.23 -22.54 2.10
CA PHE A 197 1.94 -21.57 3.17
C PHE A 197 0.46 -21.25 3.32
N ILE A 198 -0.36 -21.57 2.35
CA ILE A 198 -1.81 -21.37 2.44
C ILE A 198 -2.42 -22.37 3.42
N ALA A 199 -1.88 -23.59 3.47
CA ALA A 199 -2.37 -24.64 4.36
C ALA A 199 -1.76 -24.55 5.77
N ASP A 200 -0.44 -24.26 5.85
CA ASP A 200 0.31 -24.20 7.11
C ASP A 200 1.46 -23.18 6.98
N PRO A 201 1.45 -22.11 7.76
CA PRO A 201 0.57 -21.76 8.90
C PRO A 201 -0.77 -21.14 8.54
N GLY A 202 -1.07 -20.91 7.25
CA GLY A 202 -2.29 -20.29 6.76
C GLY A 202 -2.22 -18.75 6.64
N PRO A 203 -3.10 -18.15 5.82
CA PRO A 203 -3.05 -16.72 5.46
C PRO A 203 -3.11 -15.78 6.67
N VAL A 204 -3.88 -16.13 7.69
CA VAL A 204 -4.05 -15.29 8.89
C VAL A 204 -2.81 -15.34 9.80
N SER A 205 -2.20 -16.50 9.93
CA SER A 205 -1.00 -16.66 10.76
C SER A 205 0.24 -16.08 10.11
N TYR A 206 0.29 -16.06 8.77
CA TYR A 206 1.44 -15.55 8.01
C TYR A 206 1.66 -14.05 8.19
N THR A 207 0.61 -13.25 8.37
CA THR A 207 0.73 -11.81 8.64
C THR A 207 1.40 -11.51 9.99
N HIS A 208 1.44 -12.49 10.89
CA HIS A 208 2.08 -12.39 12.20
C HIS A 208 3.39 -13.16 12.28
N LEU A 209 3.78 -13.86 11.23
CA LEU A 209 5.09 -14.48 11.15
C LEU A 209 6.14 -13.38 10.96
N THR A 210 6.72 -12.97 12.07
CA THR A 210 8.07 -12.42 12.03
C THR A 210 8.94 -13.53 11.45
N LEU A 211 9.53 -13.27 10.30
CA LEU A 211 10.54 -14.15 9.74
C LEU A 211 11.59 -14.48 10.80
N PRO A 212 11.95 -15.76 10.98
CA PRO A 212 13.03 -16.11 11.86
C PRO A 212 14.34 -15.51 11.41
#